data_0aaeeb833965837d737d854ec92ba990
#
_entry.id   0aaeeb833965837d737d854ec92ba990
#
_cell.length_a   1.000
_cell.length_b   1.000
_cell.length_c   1.000
_cell.angle_alpha   90.00
_cell.angle_beta   90.00
_cell.angle_gamma   90.00
#
_symmetry.space_group_name_H-M   'P 1'
#
loop_
_entity.id
_entity.type
_entity.pdbx_description
1 polymer ?
#
loop_
_entity_poly.entity_id
_entity_poly.type
_entity_poly.pdbx_seq_one_letter_code
_entity_poly.pdbx_strand_id
1 'polypeptide(L)'
;MISIGGENLIDLVSGDPDANGLPLYVANPGGSPFNVAIATGRQGQQVAYLTPVSEDALGVLLAERLLKSNVVLVAPRVPHPTSLAVVSVADGIPSYAFHRNATAERQVSFAALERNMPADTRLMHVGSLSLIDGDDADAWETFFARCQDRGIMTALDPNVRPGLITDRDDYVARIRRMMRHADIFKLSDEDLLWLYPDRAPEAALAECRADCDAVLFILTMGGDGSRLFLGDLDLQAAAPPIKNLADTVGAGDTYMASILCWVLENGLTSRTALASIDDAALANAATRAGEAAAINCQRSGCNPPWREELVNI
;
A
#
# COMPACT_ATOMS: atom_id res chain seq x y z
N MET A 1 5.31 17.09 2.93
CA MET A 1 4.04 16.37 2.73
C MET A 1 4.28 15.09 1.93
N ILE A 2 3.49 14.04 2.17
CA ILE A 2 3.43 12.84 1.31
C ILE A 2 2.10 12.79 0.57
N SER A 3 2.13 12.45 -0.72
CA SER A 3 0.94 12.20 -1.52
C SER A 3 0.76 10.69 -1.72
N ILE A 4 -0.43 10.19 -1.46
CA ILE A 4 -0.76 8.76 -1.57
C ILE A 4 -1.97 8.60 -2.48
N GLY A 5 -1.89 7.67 -3.41
CA GLY A 5 -2.96 7.35 -4.34
C GLY A 5 -3.07 5.86 -4.62
N GLY A 6 -4.21 5.48 -5.13
CA GLY A 6 -4.60 4.10 -5.41
C GLY A 6 -5.99 3.82 -4.86
N GLU A 7 -6.41 2.56 -4.85
CA GLU A 7 -7.80 2.21 -4.54
C GLU A 7 -8.23 2.55 -3.11
N ASN A 8 -9.52 2.83 -2.98
CA ASN A 8 -10.29 2.79 -1.74
C ASN A 8 -11.57 1.99 -1.98
N LEU A 9 -11.91 1.12 -1.06
CA LEU A 9 -13.05 0.21 -1.21
C LEU A 9 -13.63 -0.18 0.15
N ILE A 10 -14.76 -0.86 0.10
CA ILE A 10 -15.32 -1.53 1.29
C ILE A 10 -15.20 -3.04 1.11
N ASP A 11 -14.52 -3.68 2.06
CA ASP A 11 -14.56 -5.13 2.23
C ASP A 11 -15.84 -5.51 2.97
N LEU A 12 -16.76 -6.18 2.27
CA LEU A 12 -17.97 -6.78 2.85
C LEU A 12 -17.63 -8.19 3.32
N VAL A 13 -17.31 -8.34 4.58
CA VAL A 13 -16.94 -9.62 5.17
C VAL A 13 -18.17 -10.29 5.75
N SER A 14 -18.43 -11.54 5.36
CA SER A 14 -19.56 -12.33 5.87
C SER A 14 -19.40 -12.58 7.37
N GLY A 15 -20.47 -12.26 8.13
CA GLY A 15 -20.62 -12.60 9.54
C GLY A 15 -21.63 -13.74 9.74
N ASP A 16 -21.95 -14.01 11.01
CA ASP A 16 -22.99 -14.97 11.34
C ASP A 16 -24.34 -14.53 10.77
N PRO A 17 -25.20 -15.47 10.29
CA PRO A 17 -26.52 -15.15 9.80
C PRO A 17 -27.39 -14.51 10.88
N ASP A 18 -28.36 -13.68 10.46
CA ASP A 18 -29.37 -13.14 11.36
C ASP A 18 -30.33 -14.24 11.89
N ALA A 19 -31.27 -13.85 12.74
CA ALA A 19 -32.26 -14.78 13.32
C ALA A 19 -33.19 -15.47 12.30
N ASN A 20 -33.24 -14.96 11.06
CA ASN A 20 -34.01 -15.52 9.93
C ASN A 20 -33.13 -16.34 8.97
N GLY A 21 -31.83 -16.50 9.28
CA GLY A 21 -30.89 -17.22 8.44
C GLY A 21 -30.36 -16.39 7.25
N LEU A 22 -30.56 -15.06 7.23
CA LEU A 22 -30.04 -14.20 6.18
C LEU A 22 -28.57 -13.84 6.45
N PRO A 23 -27.69 -13.86 5.42
CA PRO A 23 -26.29 -13.51 5.60
C PRO A 23 -26.14 -12.03 6.00
N LEU A 24 -25.36 -11.79 7.05
CA LEU A 24 -24.94 -10.44 7.44
C LEU A 24 -23.55 -10.18 6.92
N TYR A 25 -23.29 -8.93 6.54
CA TYR A 25 -21.96 -8.47 6.13
C TYR A 25 -21.51 -7.29 6.97
N VAL A 26 -20.25 -7.32 7.42
CA VAL A 26 -19.60 -6.19 8.07
C VAL A 26 -18.86 -5.39 7.00
N ALA A 27 -19.18 -4.11 6.92
CA ALA A 27 -18.56 -3.18 5.97
C ALA A 27 -17.25 -2.62 6.57
N ASN A 28 -16.10 -3.10 6.09
CA ASN A 28 -14.80 -2.67 6.54
C ASN A 28 -14.16 -1.76 5.49
N PRO A 29 -13.80 -0.50 5.82
CA PRO A 29 -12.98 0.35 4.97
C PRO A 29 -11.63 -0.28 4.68
N GLY A 30 -11.24 -0.36 3.39
CA GLY A 30 -10.05 -1.04 2.92
C GLY A 30 -9.49 -0.46 1.62
N GLY A 31 -8.53 -1.19 1.06
CA GLY A 31 -7.67 -0.80 -0.06
C GLY A 31 -6.25 -0.56 0.44
N SER A 32 -5.23 -1.11 -0.25
CA SER A 32 -3.86 -1.03 0.24
C SER A 32 -3.35 0.42 0.33
N PRO A 33 -3.42 1.27 -0.70
CA PRO A 33 -3.01 2.67 -0.58
C PRO A 33 -3.87 3.49 0.41
N PHE A 34 -5.14 3.15 0.56
CA PHE A 34 -6.00 3.73 1.58
C PHE A 34 -5.50 3.40 3.00
N ASN A 35 -5.11 2.16 3.24
CA ASN A 35 -4.53 1.70 4.50
C ASN A 35 -3.18 2.37 4.77
N VAL A 36 -2.31 2.49 3.74
CA VAL A 36 -1.03 3.22 3.83
C VAL A 36 -1.27 4.68 4.22
N ALA A 37 -2.27 5.34 3.62
CA ALA A 37 -2.60 6.73 3.93
C ALA A 37 -3.01 6.89 5.41
N ILE A 38 -3.88 6.01 5.91
CA ILE A 38 -4.32 6.00 7.31
C ILE A 38 -3.12 5.78 8.25
N ALA A 39 -2.30 4.76 7.98
CA ALA A 39 -1.15 4.43 8.81
C ALA A 39 -0.14 5.58 8.85
N THR A 40 0.12 6.21 7.70
CA THR A 40 1.05 7.34 7.57
C THR A 40 0.53 8.58 8.33
N GLY A 41 -0.76 8.90 8.22
CA GLY A 41 -1.37 10.04 8.92
C GLY A 41 -1.41 9.84 10.43
N ARG A 42 -1.73 8.63 10.91
CA ARG A 42 -1.69 8.28 12.34
C ARG A 42 -0.28 8.35 12.92
N GLN A 43 0.75 8.06 12.12
CA GLN A 43 2.16 8.19 12.53
C GLN A 43 2.66 9.64 12.45
N GLY A 44 1.77 10.62 12.20
CA GLY A 44 2.05 12.04 12.36
C GLY A 44 2.55 12.75 11.11
N GLN A 45 2.51 12.11 9.93
CA GLN A 45 2.86 12.77 8.68
C GLN A 45 1.69 13.56 8.10
N GLN A 46 1.99 14.62 7.35
CA GLN A 46 1.00 15.33 6.54
C GLN A 46 0.74 14.54 5.26
N VAL A 47 -0.46 13.99 5.12
CA VAL A 47 -0.85 13.12 4.00
C VAL A 47 -1.90 13.80 3.12
N ALA A 48 -1.64 13.84 1.81
CA ALA A 48 -2.62 14.18 0.79
C ALA A 48 -3.09 12.92 0.05
N TYR A 49 -4.39 12.62 0.10
CA TYR A 49 -4.96 11.48 -0.60
C TYR A 49 -5.47 11.90 -1.98
N LEU A 50 -4.86 11.37 -3.04
CA LEU A 50 -5.07 11.81 -4.43
C LEU A 50 -6.25 11.14 -5.13
N THR A 51 -6.76 10.03 -4.59
CA THR A 51 -7.83 9.26 -5.22
C THR A 51 -9.21 9.82 -4.87
N PRO A 52 -10.11 9.97 -5.83
CA PRO A 52 -11.50 10.33 -5.55
C PRO A 52 -12.19 9.32 -4.63
N VAL A 53 -13.09 9.82 -3.78
CA VAL A 53 -13.94 9.02 -2.90
C VAL A 53 -15.40 9.27 -3.29
N SER A 54 -16.23 8.22 -3.27
CA SER A 54 -17.65 8.29 -3.60
C SER A 54 -18.42 9.25 -2.67
N GLU A 55 -19.47 9.90 -3.22
CA GLU A 55 -20.45 10.66 -2.43
C GLU A 55 -21.49 9.78 -1.72
N ASP A 56 -21.56 8.48 -2.05
CA ASP A 56 -22.50 7.55 -1.41
C ASP A 56 -22.21 7.31 0.09
N ALA A 57 -23.09 6.57 0.76
CA ALA A 57 -22.99 6.31 2.19
C ALA A 57 -21.70 5.56 2.58
N LEU A 58 -21.22 4.65 1.73
CA LEU A 58 -19.98 3.91 1.95
C LEU A 58 -18.75 4.81 1.70
N GLY A 59 -18.82 5.69 0.70
CA GLY A 59 -17.80 6.71 0.48
C GLY A 59 -17.72 7.74 1.62
N VAL A 60 -18.84 8.04 2.31
CA VAL A 60 -18.81 8.84 3.55
C VAL A 60 -17.99 8.13 4.62
N LEU A 61 -18.20 6.83 4.81
CA LEU A 61 -17.45 6.02 5.79
C LEU A 61 -15.92 6.02 5.48
N LEU A 62 -15.54 5.87 4.20
CA LEU A 62 -14.15 5.95 3.76
C LEU A 62 -13.55 7.33 4.04
N ALA A 63 -14.24 8.40 3.64
CA ALA A 63 -13.77 9.77 3.84
C ALA A 63 -13.59 10.12 5.32
N GLU A 64 -14.55 9.75 6.18
CA GLU A 64 -14.45 9.96 7.63
C GLU A 64 -13.23 9.24 8.23
N ARG A 65 -12.95 8.01 7.80
CA ARG A 65 -11.80 7.25 8.31
C ARG A 65 -10.47 7.89 7.93
N LEU A 66 -10.34 8.41 6.71
CA LEU A 66 -9.17 9.18 6.28
C LEU A 66 -9.02 10.45 7.12
N LEU A 67 -10.08 11.26 7.21
CA LEU A 67 -10.06 12.52 7.97
C LEU A 67 -9.74 12.31 9.46
N LYS A 68 -10.34 11.28 10.09
CA LYS A 68 -10.05 10.90 11.49
C LYS A 68 -8.61 10.42 11.69
N SER A 69 -7.89 10.07 10.62
CA SER A 69 -6.49 9.65 10.63
C SER A 69 -5.53 10.75 10.13
N ASN A 70 -5.94 12.03 10.16
CA ASN A 70 -5.16 13.21 9.75
C ASN A 70 -4.78 13.21 8.26
N VAL A 71 -5.57 12.59 7.40
CA VAL A 71 -5.37 12.57 5.95
C VAL A 71 -6.25 13.63 5.29
N VAL A 72 -5.66 14.43 4.40
CA VAL A 72 -6.36 15.45 3.62
C VAL A 72 -6.84 14.87 2.30
N LEU A 73 -8.13 14.95 2.01
CA LEU A 73 -8.70 14.59 0.72
C LEU A 73 -8.47 15.76 -0.26
N VAL A 74 -7.55 15.63 -1.20
CA VAL A 74 -7.24 16.67 -2.19
C VAL A 74 -7.97 16.45 -3.51
N ALA A 75 -8.39 15.23 -3.81
CA ALA A 75 -9.30 14.93 -4.91
C ALA A 75 -10.75 15.24 -4.51
N PRO A 76 -11.58 15.78 -5.43
CA PRO A 76 -13.00 15.97 -5.14
C PRO A 76 -13.70 14.63 -4.95
N ARG A 77 -14.74 14.62 -4.14
CA ARG A 77 -15.69 13.50 -4.09
C ARG A 77 -16.52 13.47 -5.37
N VAL A 78 -16.93 12.27 -5.79
CA VAL A 78 -17.61 12.06 -7.07
C VAL A 78 -18.89 11.20 -6.91
N PRO A 79 -19.91 11.39 -7.76
CA PRO A 79 -21.19 10.67 -7.65
C PRO A 79 -21.13 9.22 -8.16
N HIS A 80 -19.96 8.67 -8.40
CA HIS A 80 -19.75 7.28 -8.79
C HIS A 80 -19.80 6.36 -7.55
N PRO A 81 -20.24 5.10 -7.68
CA PRO A 81 -20.39 4.19 -6.54
C PRO A 81 -19.03 3.85 -5.90
N THR A 82 -19.07 3.52 -4.62
CA THR A 82 -17.91 2.96 -3.91
C THR A 82 -17.58 1.57 -4.44
N SER A 83 -16.30 1.25 -4.61
CA SER A 83 -15.82 -0.11 -4.93
C SER A 83 -16.10 -1.06 -3.76
N LEU A 84 -16.51 -2.29 -4.08
CA LEU A 84 -16.76 -3.34 -3.09
C LEU A 84 -15.90 -4.57 -3.37
N ALA A 85 -15.39 -5.16 -2.29
CA ALA A 85 -14.88 -6.52 -2.27
C ALA A 85 -15.79 -7.35 -1.37
N VAL A 86 -16.55 -8.28 -1.96
CA VAL A 86 -17.40 -9.19 -1.19
C VAL A 86 -16.56 -10.41 -0.82
N VAL A 87 -16.35 -10.61 0.46
CA VAL A 87 -15.57 -11.71 1.02
C VAL A 87 -16.53 -12.76 1.57
N SER A 88 -16.59 -13.90 0.90
CA SER A 88 -17.37 -15.05 1.34
C SER A 88 -16.41 -16.15 1.80
N VAL A 89 -16.73 -16.81 2.90
CA VAL A 89 -15.95 -17.95 3.41
C VAL A 89 -16.78 -19.21 3.24
N ALA A 90 -16.29 -20.14 2.41
CA ALA A 90 -16.88 -21.46 2.25
C ALA A 90 -15.87 -22.52 2.68
N ASP A 91 -16.23 -23.40 3.61
CA ASP A 91 -15.35 -24.44 4.15
C ASP A 91 -14.00 -23.90 4.70
N GLY A 92 -14.01 -22.69 5.25
CA GLY A 92 -12.81 -22.03 5.77
C GLY A 92 -11.91 -21.37 4.70
N ILE A 93 -12.29 -21.43 3.42
CA ILE A 93 -11.55 -20.83 2.30
C ILE A 93 -12.23 -19.51 1.90
N PRO A 94 -11.52 -18.38 1.98
CA PRO A 94 -12.06 -17.10 1.54
C PRO A 94 -12.11 -17.05 0.01
N SER A 95 -13.21 -16.53 -0.52
CA SER A 95 -13.39 -16.15 -1.92
C SER A 95 -13.74 -14.68 -2.02
N TYR A 96 -13.25 -14.02 -3.06
CA TYR A 96 -13.42 -12.58 -3.25
C TYR A 96 -14.17 -12.31 -4.56
N ALA A 97 -15.23 -11.50 -4.49
CA ALA A 97 -15.90 -10.94 -5.65
C ALA A 97 -15.77 -9.41 -5.61
N PHE A 98 -15.13 -8.85 -6.64
CA PHE A 98 -14.89 -7.41 -6.69
C PHE A 98 -15.88 -6.71 -7.63
N HIS A 99 -16.43 -5.60 -7.16
CA HIS A 99 -17.31 -4.71 -7.91
C HIS A 99 -16.63 -3.35 -8.05
N ARG A 100 -15.84 -3.18 -9.12
CA ARG A 100 -15.01 -1.98 -9.37
C ARG A 100 -15.32 -1.28 -10.69
N ASN A 101 -16.32 -1.72 -11.44
CA ASN A 101 -16.64 -1.11 -12.72
C ASN A 101 -17.24 0.28 -12.55
N ALA A 102 -16.65 1.29 -13.19
CA ALA A 102 -17.07 2.69 -13.16
C ALA A 102 -17.22 3.27 -11.74
N THR A 103 -16.46 2.77 -10.77
CA THR A 103 -16.47 3.22 -9.38
C THR A 103 -15.68 4.52 -9.16
N ALA A 104 -15.87 5.15 -8.01
CA ALA A 104 -15.28 6.45 -7.67
C ALA A 104 -13.75 6.45 -7.72
N GLU A 105 -13.11 5.42 -7.15
CA GLU A 105 -11.65 5.31 -7.08
C GLU A 105 -10.99 5.15 -8.46
N ARG A 106 -11.76 4.76 -9.47
CA ARG A 106 -11.31 4.64 -10.86
C ARG A 106 -11.51 5.93 -11.68
N GLN A 107 -12.11 6.98 -11.10
CA GLN A 107 -12.29 8.26 -11.78
C GLN A 107 -11.02 9.10 -11.69
N VAL A 108 -9.91 8.54 -12.16
CA VAL A 108 -8.58 9.14 -12.13
C VAL A 108 -8.12 9.45 -13.54
N SER A 109 -7.51 10.63 -13.72
CA SER A 109 -6.81 10.99 -14.94
C SER A 109 -5.50 11.69 -14.61
N PHE A 110 -4.52 11.62 -15.51
CA PHE A 110 -3.24 12.31 -15.35
C PHE A 110 -3.42 13.80 -15.03
N ALA A 111 -4.28 14.50 -15.76
CA ALA A 111 -4.54 15.92 -15.55
C ALA A 111 -5.16 16.23 -14.18
N ALA A 112 -6.00 15.33 -13.64
CA ALA A 112 -6.56 15.47 -12.30
C ALA A 112 -5.49 15.26 -11.22
N LEU A 113 -4.61 14.28 -11.38
CA LEU A 113 -3.49 14.02 -10.48
C LEU A 113 -2.52 15.21 -10.43
N GLU A 114 -2.11 15.74 -11.58
CA GLU A 114 -1.25 16.93 -11.67
C GLU A 114 -1.88 18.14 -10.97
N ARG A 115 -3.18 18.37 -11.16
CA ARG A 115 -3.88 19.50 -10.56
C ARG A 115 -4.05 19.38 -9.06
N ASN A 116 -4.29 18.17 -8.56
CA ASN A 116 -4.66 17.92 -7.16
C ASN A 116 -3.44 17.68 -6.26
N MET A 117 -2.28 17.32 -6.82
CA MET A 117 -1.09 17.08 -6.02
C MET A 117 -0.57 18.37 -5.39
N PRO A 118 -0.40 18.45 -4.06
CA PRO A 118 0.19 19.61 -3.39
C PRO A 118 1.62 19.90 -3.87
N ALA A 119 1.94 21.18 -4.04
CA ALA A 119 3.24 21.62 -4.56
C ALA A 119 4.43 21.29 -3.62
N ASP A 120 4.17 21.08 -2.34
CA ASP A 120 5.16 20.71 -1.32
C ASP A 120 5.29 19.20 -1.10
N THR A 121 4.70 18.38 -1.99
CA THR A 121 4.87 16.92 -1.98
C THR A 121 6.34 16.56 -2.14
N ARG A 122 6.84 15.73 -1.22
CA ARG A 122 8.22 15.23 -1.21
C ARG A 122 8.31 13.75 -1.57
N LEU A 123 7.23 13.02 -1.34
CA LEU A 123 7.14 11.59 -1.60
C LEU A 123 5.75 11.26 -2.15
N MET A 124 5.72 10.41 -3.20
CA MET A 124 4.51 9.88 -3.81
C MET A 124 4.47 8.37 -3.65
N HIS A 125 3.35 7.83 -3.12
CA HIS A 125 3.12 6.39 -3.03
C HIS A 125 1.90 5.96 -3.83
N VAL A 126 2.03 4.84 -4.54
CA VAL A 126 0.95 4.18 -5.28
C VAL A 126 1.13 2.66 -5.25
N GLY A 127 0.06 1.90 -5.47
CA GLY A 127 0.15 0.44 -5.57
C GLY A 127 -1.18 -0.27 -5.75
N SER A 128 -1.12 -1.58 -5.71
CA SER A 128 -2.23 -2.51 -5.62
C SER A 128 -3.22 -2.44 -6.80
N LEU A 129 -4.53 -2.48 -6.54
CA LEU A 129 -5.59 -2.62 -7.53
C LEU A 129 -5.64 -1.48 -8.55
N SER A 130 -5.16 -0.30 -8.18
CA SER A 130 -5.12 0.86 -9.07
C SER A 130 -4.17 0.70 -10.27
N LEU A 131 -3.33 -0.34 -10.26
CA LEU A 131 -2.33 -0.60 -11.30
C LEU A 131 -2.71 -1.75 -12.24
N ILE A 132 -3.91 -2.36 -12.07
CA ILE A 132 -4.26 -3.57 -12.78
C ILE A 132 -4.56 -3.30 -14.26
N ASP A 133 -5.52 -2.43 -14.54
CA ASP A 133 -6.03 -2.21 -15.89
C ASP A 133 -6.73 -0.86 -16.06
N GLY A 134 -6.97 -0.46 -17.30
CA GLY A 134 -7.79 0.69 -17.67
C GLY A 134 -7.04 2.03 -17.66
N ASP A 135 -7.75 3.08 -18.07
CA ASP A 135 -7.22 4.44 -18.25
C ASP A 135 -6.70 5.02 -16.92
N ASP A 136 -7.29 4.61 -15.80
CA ASP A 136 -6.83 5.00 -14.47
C ASP A 136 -5.46 4.40 -14.12
N ALA A 137 -5.20 3.13 -14.49
CA ALA A 137 -3.90 2.52 -14.29
C ALA A 137 -2.82 3.16 -15.18
N ASP A 138 -3.15 3.53 -16.43
CA ASP A 138 -2.27 4.27 -17.32
C ASP A 138 -1.95 5.66 -16.77
N ALA A 139 -2.95 6.33 -16.18
CA ALA A 139 -2.77 7.63 -15.55
C ALA A 139 -1.85 7.55 -14.32
N TRP A 140 -2.00 6.53 -13.48
CA TRP A 140 -1.12 6.31 -12.32
C TRP A 140 0.32 6.00 -12.76
N GLU A 141 0.52 5.11 -13.74
CA GLU A 141 1.86 4.78 -14.26
C GLU A 141 2.57 6.03 -14.79
N THR A 142 1.89 6.80 -15.66
CA THR A 142 2.44 8.03 -16.25
C THR A 142 2.76 9.08 -15.17
N PHE A 143 1.85 9.25 -14.21
CA PHE A 143 2.01 10.22 -13.13
C PHE A 143 3.16 9.83 -12.18
N PHE A 144 3.32 8.56 -11.88
CA PHE A 144 4.40 8.04 -11.05
C PHE A 144 5.77 8.34 -11.65
N ALA A 145 5.95 8.03 -12.94
CA ALA A 145 7.18 8.37 -13.67
C ALA A 145 7.44 9.88 -13.66
N ARG A 146 6.38 10.68 -13.88
CA ARG A 146 6.46 12.15 -13.86
C ARG A 146 6.88 12.70 -12.50
N CYS A 147 6.47 12.07 -11.39
CA CYS A 147 6.89 12.46 -10.05
C CYS A 147 8.41 12.31 -9.88
N GLN A 148 8.96 11.17 -10.32
CA GLN A 148 10.41 10.93 -10.27
C GLN A 148 11.19 11.94 -11.13
N ASP A 149 10.73 12.25 -12.35
CA ASP A 149 11.34 13.26 -13.23
C ASP A 149 11.41 14.65 -12.57
N ARG A 150 10.45 14.95 -11.69
CA ARG A 150 10.39 16.20 -10.92
C ARG A 150 11.20 16.17 -9.63
N GLY A 151 11.90 15.08 -9.34
CA GLY A 151 12.68 14.89 -8.11
C GLY A 151 11.83 14.65 -6.86
N ILE A 152 10.58 14.23 -7.03
CA ILE A 152 9.72 13.76 -5.94
C ILE A 152 10.04 12.29 -5.74
N MET A 153 10.38 11.88 -4.52
CA MET A 153 10.63 10.49 -4.18
C MET A 153 9.40 9.63 -4.48
N THR A 154 9.60 8.47 -5.05
CA THR A 154 8.54 7.56 -5.46
C THR A 154 8.61 6.26 -4.68
N ALA A 155 7.44 5.77 -4.26
CA ALA A 155 7.31 4.51 -3.53
C ALA A 155 6.23 3.63 -4.15
N LEU A 156 6.58 2.39 -4.46
CA LEU A 156 5.71 1.42 -5.13
C LEU A 156 5.56 0.15 -4.29
N ASP A 157 4.31 -0.29 -4.11
CA ASP A 157 3.98 -1.63 -3.59
C ASP A 157 2.96 -2.27 -4.55
N PRO A 158 3.35 -3.23 -5.39
CA PRO A 158 2.42 -3.86 -6.34
C PRO A 158 1.28 -4.59 -5.64
N ASN A 159 1.52 -5.12 -4.45
CA ASN A 159 0.52 -5.77 -3.61
C ASN A 159 -0.47 -6.59 -4.45
N VAL A 160 0.06 -7.57 -5.16
CA VAL A 160 -0.59 -8.28 -6.28
C VAL A 160 -1.87 -8.97 -5.84
N ARG A 161 -2.91 -8.85 -6.65
CA ARG A 161 -4.18 -9.56 -6.45
C ARG A 161 -4.48 -10.42 -7.68
N PRO A 162 -3.93 -11.65 -7.75
CA PRO A 162 -4.00 -12.52 -8.92
C PRO A 162 -5.40 -12.70 -9.47
N GLY A 163 -6.39 -12.84 -8.59
CA GLY A 163 -7.78 -13.08 -8.96
C GLY A 163 -8.47 -11.94 -9.72
N LEU A 164 -7.86 -10.77 -9.81
CA LEU A 164 -8.37 -9.60 -10.56
C LEU A 164 -7.60 -9.32 -11.84
N ILE A 165 -6.44 -9.94 -12.01
CA ILE A 165 -5.56 -9.68 -13.15
C ILE A 165 -5.97 -10.63 -14.29
N THR A 166 -6.62 -10.06 -15.31
CA THR A 166 -7.09 -10.82 -16.49
C THR A 166 -6.01 -10.97 -17.55
N ASP A 167 -5.12 -9.99 -17.67
CA ASP A 167 -3.94 -10.02 -18.54
C ASP A 167 -2.68 -9.91 -17.68
N ARG A 168 -2.07 -11.07 -17.42
CA ARG A 168 -0.88 -11.16 -16.58
C ARG A 168 0.32 -10.48 -17.22
N ASP A 169 0.49 -10.66 -18.53
CA ASP A 169 1.69 -10.19 -19.23
C ASP A 169 1.70 -8.66 -19.31
N ASP A 170 0.53 -8.05 -19.57
CA ASP A 170 0.39 -6.60 -19.55
C ASP A 170 0.62 -6.02 -18.15
N TYR A 171 0.02 -6.63 -17.13
CA TYR A 171 0.24 -6.22 -15.73
C TYR A 171 1.71 -6.31 -15.32
N VAL A 172 2.38 -7.45 -15.58
CA VAL A 172 3.81 -7.63 -15.26
C VAL A 172 4.67 -6.62 -16.00
N ALA A 173 4.37 -6.36 -17.28
CA ALA A 173 5.07 -5.36 -18.06
C ALA A 173 4.93 -3.96 -17.46
N ARG A 174 3.71 -3.57 -16.99
CA ARG A 174 3.44 -2.31 -16.28
C ARG A 174 4.26 -2.23 -14.99
N ILE A 175 4.20 -3.24 -14.14
CA ILE A 175 4.95 -3.24 -12.87
C ILE A 175 6.45 -3.10 -13.14
N ARG A 176 7.00 -3.82 -14.11
CA ARG A 176 8.42 -3.70 -14.49
C ARG A 176 8.78 -2.29 -14.98
N ARG A 177 7.91 -1.61 -15.74
CA ARG A 177 8.15 -0.21 -16.12
C ARG A 177 8.14 0.71 -14.91
N MET A 178 7.18 0.52 -13.99
CA MET A 178 7.08 1.33 -12.78
C MET A 178 8.22 1.10 -11.79
N MET A 179 8.73 -0.14 -11.67
CA MET A 179 9.91 -0.46 -10.84
C MET A 179 11.16 0.35 -11.23
N ARG A 180 11.30 0.74 -12.50
CA ARG A 180 12.39 1.60 -12.96
C ARG A 180 12.25 3.06 -12.53
N HIS A 181 11.05 3.46 -12.13
CA HIS A 181 10.75 4.78 -11.62
C HIS A 181 10.52 4.80 -10.10
N ALA A 182 10.70 3.69 -9.42
CA ALA A 182 10.58 3.62 -7.97
C ALA A 182 11.92 3.98 -7.29
N ASP A 183 11.84 4.80 -6.23
CA ASP A 183 12.97 5.04 -5.33
C ASP A 183 12.92 4.09 -4.13
N ILE A 184 11.70 3.74 -3.70
CA ILE A 184 11.40 2.72 -2.69
C ILE A 184 10.47 1.70 -3.32
N PHE A 185 10.87 0.45 -3.33
CA PHE A 185 10.06 -0.65 -3.85
C PHE A 185 9.89 -1.71 -2.78
N LYS A 186 8.65 -2.07 -2.50
CA LYS A 186 8.31 -3.14 -1.57
C LYS A 186 7.40 -4.15 -2.24
N LEU A 187 7.61 -5.43 -1.94
CA LEU A 187 6.70 -6.51 -2.30
C LEU A 187 6.73 -7.59 -1.23
N SER A 188 5.74 -8.47 -1.23
CA SER A 188 5.76 -9.71 -0.44
C SER A 188 6.50 -10.83 -1.19
N ASP A 189 6.86 -11.89 -0.47
CA ASP A 189 7.37 -13.13 -1.06
C ASP A 189 6.35 -13.80 -1.99
N GLU A 190 5.05 -13.72 -1.66
CA GLU A 190 3.96 -14.19 -2.52
C GLU A 190 3.88 -13.38 -3.82
N ASP A 191 3.96 -12.04 -3.75
CA ASP A 191 4.00 -11.17 -4.92
C ASP A 191 5.21 -11.46 -5.80
N LEU A 192 6.38 -11.65 -5.17
CA LEU A 192 7.62 -12.00 -5.86
C LEU A 192 7.48 -13.26 -6.69
N LEU A 193 6.98 -14.34 -6.08
CA LEU A 193 6.81 -15.62 -6.76
C LEU A 193 5.72 -15.57 -7.84
N TRP A 194 4.72 -14.71 -7.67
CA TRP A 194 3.71 -14.50 -8.72
C TRP A 194 4.25 -13.69 -9.91
N LEU A 195 5.06 -12.67 -9.65
CA LEU A 195 5.69 -11.86 -10.71
C LEU A 195 6.77 -12.63 -11.48
N TYR A 196 7.51 -13.51 -10.80
CA TYR A 196 8.61 -14.32 -11.35
C TYR A 196 8.36 -15.83 -11.12
N PRO A 197 7.33 -16.41 -11.78
CA PRO A 197 6.99 -17.82 -11.59
C PRO A 197 8.11 -18.72 -12.13
N ASP A 198 8.07 -19.99 -11.75
CA ASP A 198 9.01 -21.03 -12.20
C ASP A 198 10.49 -20.75 -11.84
N ARG A 199 10.72 -19.90 -10.84
CA ARG A 199 12.03 -19.59 -10.27
C ARG A 199 12.11 -20.07 -8.82
N ALA A 200 13.28 -20.51 -8.38
CA ALA A 200 13.56 -20.64 -6.98
C ALA A 200 13.50 -19.23 -6.31
N PRO A 201 13.06 -19.10 -5.04
CA PRO A 201 12.85 -17.78 -4.42
C PRO A 201 14.04 -16.82 -4.51
N GLU A 202 15.27 -17.30 -4.27
CA GLU A 202 16.47 -16.46 -4.38
C GLU A 202 16.77 -16.03 -5.82
N ALA A 203 16.48 -16.88 -6.82
CA ALA A 203 16.64 -16.54 -8.22
C ALA A 203 15.57 -15.50 -8.66
N ALA A 204 14.33 -15.67 -8.19
CA ALA A 204 13.26 -14.70 -8.42
C ALA A 204 13.62 -13.32 -7.82
N LEU A 205 14.15 -13.32 -6.59
CA LEU A 205 14.59 -12.10 -5.91
C LEU A 205 15.73 -11.42 -6.66
N ALA A 206 16.72 -12.18 -7.13
CA ALA A 206 17.83 -11.64 -7.89
C ALA A 206 17.37 -11.02 -9.22
N GLU A 207 16.46 -11.69 -9.95
CA GLU A 207 15.88 -11.19 -11.20
C GLU A 207 15.04 -9.93 -10.95
N CYS A 208 14.17 -9.94 -9.92
CA CYS A 208 13.34 -8.80 -9.54
C CYS A 208 14.20 -7.57 -9.18
N ARG A 209 15.26 -7.76 -8.42
CA ARG A 209 16.20 -6.67 -8.10
C ARG A 209 16.94 -6.13 -9.30
N ALA A 210 17.28 -6.98 -10.27
CA ALA A 210 17.93 -6.57 -11.51
C ALA A 210 16.97 -5.77 -12.43
N ASP A 211 15.67 -6.03 -12.36
CA ASP A 211 14.63 -5.27 -13.08
C ASP A 211 14.26 -3.94 -12.40
N CYS A 212 14.72 -3.70 -11.15
CA CYS A 212 14.28 -2.59 -10.29
C CYS A 212 15.42 -1.58 -10.07
N ASP A 213 15.14 -0.29 -10.30
CA ASP A 213 16.09 0.80 -10.07
C ASP A 213 15.93 1.47 -8.68
N ALA A 214 15.16 0.86 -7.79
CA ALA A 214 14.92 1.41 -6.44
C ALA A 214 16.20 1.51 -5.62
N VAL A 215 16.34 2.62 -4.90
CA VAL A 215 17.42 2.82 -3.92
C VAL A 215 17.22 1.90 -2.73
N LEU A 216 15.97 1.81 -2.25
CA LEU A 216 15.58 0.91 -1.17
C LEU A 216 14.61 -0.16 -1.71
N PHE A 217 15.06 -1.39 -1.75
CA PHE A 217 14.25 -2.55 -2.10
C PHE A 217 13.89 -3.36 -0.84
N ILE A 218 12.62 -3.72 -0.69
CA ILE A 218 12.10 -4.39 0.50
C ILE A 218 11.31 -5.63 0.10
N LEU A 219 11.69 -6.77 0.66
CA LEU A 219 10.94 -8.02 0.60
C LEU A 219 10.36 -8.31 1.98
N THR A 220 9.03 -8.40 2.09
CA THR A 220 8.36 -8.83 3.32
C THR A 220 7.97 -10.30 3.22
N MET A 221 8.11 -11.07 4.31
CA MET A 221 7.94 -12.53 4.37
C MET A 221 7.03 -12.91 5.56
N GLY A 222 6.00 -12.11 5.82
CA GLY A 222 5.06 -12.35 6.91
C GLY A 222 5.72 -12.58 8.25
N GLY A 223 5.49 -13.73 8.86
CA GLY A 223 6.09 -14.10 10.17
C GLY A 223 7.59 -14.33 10.14
N ASP A 224 8.20 -14.49 8.98
CA ASP A 224 9.65 -14.64 8.81
C ASP A 224 10.37 -13.28 8.75
N GLY A 225 9.61 -12.17 8.75
CA GLY A 225 10.14 -10.82 8.83
C GLY A 225 10.31 -10.14 7.47
N SER A 226 11.44 -9.48 7.29
CA SER A 226 11.72 -8.73 6.06
C SER A 226 13.18 -8.71 5.69
N ARG A 227 13.48 -8.50 4.42
CA ARG A 227 14.82 -8.32 3.88
C ARG A 227 14.89 -7.00 3.12
N LEU A 228 15.82 -6.15 3.49
CA LEU A 228 15.98 -4.82 2.93
C LEU A 228 17.32 -4.72 2.22
N PHE A 229 17.31 -4.16 1.01
CA PHE A 229 18.50 -3.95 0.21
C PHE A 229 18.68 -2.47 -0.09
N LEU A 230 19.88 -1.98 0.15
CA LEU A 230 20.28 -0.61 -0.12
C LEU A 230 21.72 -0.59 -0.63
N GLY A 231 21.93 -0.37 -1.94
CA GLY A 231 23.25 -0.56 -2.51
C GLY A 231 23.77 -1.98 -2.26
N ASP A 232 24.94 -2.08 -1.61
CA ASP A 232 25.57 -3.35 -1.23
C ASP A 232 25.06 -3.92 0.11
N LEU A 233 24.24 -3.14 0.85
CA LEU A 233 23.65 -3.59 2.11
C LEU A 233 22.56 -4.63 1.85
N ASP A 234 22.55 -5.69 2.64
CA ASP A 234 21.55 -6.76 2.64
C ASP A 234 21.21 -7.08 4.09
N LEU A 235 20.15 -6.47 4.58
CA LEU A 235 19.70 -6.55 5.96
C LEU A 235 18.51 -7.51 6.08
N GLN A 236 18.63 -8.52 6.94
CA GLN A 236 17.51 -9.34 7.39
C GLN A 236 16.99 -8.84 8.74
N ALA A 237 15.70 -8.58 8.83
CA ALA A 237 15.03 -8.17 10.05
C ALA A 237 13.95 -9.19 10.42
N ALA A 238 14.07 -9.80 11.60
CA ALA A 238 13.07 -10.75 12.09
C ALA A 238 11.74 -10.06 12.39
N ALA A 239 10.63 -10.76 12.19
CA ALA A 239 9.33 -10.26 12.62
C ALA A 239 9.28 -10.18 14.17
N PRO A 240 8.78 -9.07 14.73
CA PRO A 240 8.55 -8.99 16.17
C PRO A 240 7.52 -10.04 16.63
N PRO A 241 7.65 -10.59 17.83
CA PRO A 241 6.71 -11.58 18.34
C PRO A 241 5.32 -10.95 18.59
N ILE A 242 4.29 -11.56 18.04
CA ILE A 242 2.89 -11.15 18.24
C ILE A 242 2.28 -12.00 19.36
N LYS A 243 1.87 -11.35 20.47
CA LYS A 243 1.29 -12.08 21.61
C LYS A 243 -0.11 -12.61 21.33
N ASN A 244 -0.94 -11.81 20.67
CA ASN A 244 -2.31 -12.13 20.34
C ASN A 244 -2.58 -11.73 18.88
N LEU A 245 -2.39 -12.67 17.97
CA LEU A 245 -2.72 -12.45 16.55
C LEU A 245 -4.24 -12.38 16.40
N ALA A 246 -4.76 -11.23 15.97
CA ALA A 246 -6.17 -11.02 15.68
C ALA A 246 -6.45 -11.08 14.17
N ASP A 247 -5.61 -10.39 13.37
CA ASP A 247 -5.78 -10.26 11.93
C ASP A 247 -4.44 -9.90 11.28
N THR A 248 -4.22 -10.29 10.04
CA THR A 248 -3.03 -9.89 9.26
C THR A 248 -3.33 -8.81 8.21
N VAL A 249 -4.60 -8.43 8.07
CA VAL A 249 -5.02 -7.39 7.11
C VAL A 249 -4.32 -6.06 7.40
N GLY A 250 -3.71 -5.48 6.38
CA GLY A 250 -3.01 -4.19 6.47
C GLY A 250 -1.63 -4.24 7.15
N ALA A 251 -1.08 -5.44 7.46
CA ALA A 251 0.26 -5.57 8.01
C ALA A 251 1.33 -5.01 7.06
N GLY A 252 1.30 -5.44 5.79
CA GLY A 252 2.18 -4.94 4.74
C GLY A 252 2.02 -3.44 4.46
N ASP A 253 0.77 -2.95 4.49
CA ASP A 253 0.45 -1.54 4.31
C ASP A 253 1.00 -0.69 5.47
N THR A 254 0.86 -1.19 6.72
CA THR A 254 1.41 -0.54 7.92
C THR A 254 2.93 -0.54 7.91
N TYR A 255 3.55 -1.65 7.47
CA TYR A 255 5.01 -1.74 7.29
C TYR A 255 5.48 -0.68 6.30
N MET A 256 4.87 -0.63 5.10
CA MET A 256 5.20 0.37 4.07
C MET A 256 5.05 1.79 4.61
N ALA A 257 3.91 2.11 5.24
CA ALA A 257 3.65 3.42 5.83
C ALA A 257 4.74 3.84 6.84
N SER A 258 5.20 2.90 7.67
CA SER A 258 6.25 3.18 8.67
C SER A 258 7.60 3.45 8.04
N ILE A 259 7.96 2.74 6.96
CA ILE A 259 9.16 3.06 6.16
C ILE A 259 9.05 4.49 5.60
N LEU A 260 7.90 4.84 4.99
CA LEU A 260 7.69 6.17 4.41
C LEU A 260 7.75 7.27 5.47
N CYS A 261 7.17 7.03 6.66
CA CYS A 261 7.26 7.95 7.79
C CYS A 261 8.70 8.15 8.24
N TRP A 262 9.44 7.05 8.39
CA TRP A 262 10.85 7.08 8.79
C TRP A 262 11.72 7.86 7.79
N VAL A 263 11.53 7.63 6.50
CA VAL A 263 12.21 8.36 5.42
C VAL A 263 11.96 9.87 5.53
N LEU A 264 10.71 10.28 5.72
CA LEU A 264 10.34 11.70 5.84
C LEU A 264 10.88 12.35 7.11
N GLU A 265 10.80 11.67 8.26
CA GLU A 265 11.27 12.16 9.57
C GLU A 265 12.77 12.38 9.59
N ASN A 266 13.54 11.56 8.86
CA ASN A 266 14.99 11.70 8.73
C ASN A 266 15.44 12.58 7.55
N GLY A 267 14.50 13.22 6.86
CA GLY A 267 14.83 14.13 5.74
C GLY A 267 15.40 13.43 4.51
N LEU A 268 15.21 12.12 4.38
CA LEU A 268 15.76 11.28 3.31
C LEU A 268 14.93 11.40 2.01
N THR A 269 14.63 12.61 1.60
CA THR A 269 13.71 12.91 0.48
C THR A 269 14.42 13.10 -0.85
N SER A 270 15.55 12.44 -1.06
CA SER A 270 16.24 12.31 -2.35
C SER A 270 16.95 10.96 -2.42
N ARG A 271 17.16 10.45 -3.66
CA ARG A 271 17.91 9.20 -3.89
C ARG A 271 19.27 9.20 -3.21
N THR A 272 20.01 10.30 -3.33
CA THR A 272 21.35 10.43 -2.73
C THR A 272 21.29 10.39 -1.20
N ALA A 273 20.34 11.10 -0.58
CA ALA A 273 20.19 11.10 0.87
C ALA A 273 19.79 9.69 1.37
N LEU A 274 18.84 9.03 0.71
CA LEU A 274 18.44 7.66 1.06
C LEU A 274 19.59 6.66 0.89
N ALA A 275 20.37 6.78 -0.19
CA ALA A 275 21.51 5.90 -0.47
C ALA A 275 22.69 6.09 0.50
N SER A 276 22.71 7.17 1.29
CA SER A 276 23.81 7.49 2.20
C SER A 276 23.65 6.97 3.63
N ILE A 277 22.53 6.31 3.96
CA ILE A 277 22.31 5.74 5.29
C ILE A 277 23.15 4.49 5.49
N ASP A 278 23.50 4.22 6.76
CA ASP A 278 24.27 3.05 7.17
C ASP A 278 23.37 1.88 7.62
N ASP A 279 23.99 0.75 7.94
CA ASP A 279 23.33 -0.47 8.43
C ASP A 279 22.46 -0.20 9.66
N ALA A 280 22.93 0.64 10.59
CA ALA A 280 22.23 0.91 11.83
C ALA A 280 20.95 1.70 11.59
N ALA A 281 20.99 2.68 10.68
CA ALA A 281 19.83 3.46 10.27
C ALA A 281 18.81 2.59 9.52
N LEU A 282 19.28 1.73 8.62
CA LEU A 282 18.42 0.78 7.90
C LEU A 282 17.76 -0.22 8.86
N ALA A 283 18.51 -0.74 9.84
CA ALA A 283 17.99 -1.64 10.87
C ALA A 283 16.94 -0.97 11.77
N ASN A 284 17.13 0.30 12.11
CA ASN A 284 16.13 1.10 12.84
C ASN A 284 14.84 1.24 12.05
N ALA A 285 14.93 1.56 10.74
CA ALA A 285 13.76 1.64 9.86
C ALA A 285 12.98 0.32 9.82
N ALA A 286 13.69 -0.81 9.64
CA ALA A 286 13.08 -2.13 9.57
C ALA A 286 12.43 -2.54 10.90
N THR A 287 13.08 -2.28 12.02
CA THR A 287 12.56 -2.56 13.37
C THR A 287 11.27 -1.80 13.61
N ARG A 288 11.27 -0.48 13.40
CA ARG A 288 10.09 0.36 13.56
C ARG A 288 8.93 -0.09 12.67
N ALA A 289 9.21 -0.43 11.41
CA ALA A 289 8.19 -0.91 10.48
C ALA A 289 7.60 -2.25 10.90
N GLY A 290 8.44 -3.19 11.36
CA GLY A 290 8.01 -4.47 11.89
C GLY A 290 7.12 -4.33 13.14
N GLU A 291 7.52 -3.49 14.11
CA GLU A 291 6.75 -3.24 15.33
C GLU A 291 5.39 -2.60 15.03
N ALA A 292 5.33 -1.63 14.13
CA ALA A 292 4.06 -1.04 13.72
C ALA A 292 3.13 -2.07 13.06
N ALA A 293 3.67 -2.93 12.19
CA ALA A 293 2.93 -4.03 11.58
C ALA A 293 2.44 -5.05 12.63
N ALA A 294 3.29 -5.39 13.62
CA ALA A 294 2.93 -6.29 14.70
C ALA A 294 1.79 -5.73 15.59
N ILE A 295 1.80 -4.42 15.87
CA ILE A 295 0.69 -3.76 16.60
C ILE A 295 -0.60 -3.83 15.78
N ASN A 296 -0.53 -3.57 14.46
CA ASN A 296 -1.70 -3.72 13.59
C ASN A 296 -2.27 -5.14 13.65
N CYS A 297 -1.42 -6.16 13.59
CA CYS A 297 -1.85 -7.56 13.61
C CYS A 297 -2.52 -8.01 14.91
N GLN A 298 -2.38 -7.26 16.01
CA GLN A 298 -3.08 -7.52 17.28
C GLN A 298 -4.51 -6.94 17.32
N ARG A 299 -4.99 -6.37 16.21
CA ARG A 299 -6.27 -5.70 16.09
C ARG A 299 -7.07 -6.27 14.93
N SER A 300 -8.38 -6.27 15.03
CA SER A 300 -9.26 -6.71 13.94
C SER A 300 -9.25 -5.70 12.80
N GLY A 301 -9.12 -6.18 11.56
CA GLY A 301 -9.02 -5.38 10.35
C GLY A 301 -7.76 -4.50 10.29
N CYS A 302 -7.64 -3.67 9.27
CA CYS A 302 -6.54 -2.71 9.20
C CYS A 302 -6.73 -1.59 10.22
N ASN A 303 -6.00 -1.65 11.33
CA ASN A 303 -6.06 -0.68 12.42
C ASN A 303 -4.65 -0.32 12.93
N PRO A 304 -3.86 0.39 12.10
CA PRO A 304 -2.47 0.73 12.39
C PRO A 304 -2.32 1.60 13.63
N PRO A 305 -1.16 1.54 14.29
CA PRO A 305 -0.88 2.31 15.50
C PRO A 305 -0.85 3.82 15.23
N TRP A 306 -1.13 4.56 16.29
CA TRP A 306 -0.83 5.99 16.38
C TRP A 306 0.63 6.22 16.77
N ARG A 307 1.13 7.42 16.51
CA ARG A 307 2.52 7.80 16.80
C ARG A 307 2.91 7.55 18.27
N GLU A 308 2.00 7.85 19.18
CA GLU A 308 2.22 7.71 20.63
C GLU A 308 2.42 6.25 21.06
N GLU A 309 1.90 5.31 20.28
CA GLU A 309 2.05 3.86 20.53
C GLU A 309 3.40 3.34 20.05
N LEU A 310 4.14 4.13 19.25
CA LEU A 310 5.45 3.80 18.69
C LEU A 310 6.62 4.51 19.43
N VAL A 311 6.35 5.34 20.45
CA VAL A 311 7.36 6.20 21.11
C VAL A 311 8.40 5.41 21.94
N ASN A 312 8.15 4.12 22.22
CA ASN A 312 9.05 3.28 23.01
C ASN A 312 9.80 2.23 22.16
N ILE A 313 9.89 2.45 20.85
CA ILE A 313 10.48 1.53 19.88
C ILE A 313 11.77 2.12 19.29
#